data_9884d52b2c171a5dca422a51ff42891a
#
_entry.id   9884d52b2c171a5dca422a51ff42891a
#
_cell.length_a   1.000
_cell.length_b   1.000
_cell.length_c   1.000
_cell.angle_alpha   90.00
_cell.angle_beta   90.00
_cell.angle_gamma   90.00
#
_symmetry.space_group_name_H-M   'P 1'
#
loop_
_entity.id
_entity.type
_entity.pdbx_description
1 polymer ?
#
loop_
_entity_poly.entity_id
_entity_poly.type
_entity_poly.pdbx_seq_one_letter_code
_entity_poly.pdbx_strand_id
1 'polypeptide(L)'
;TCLERNLILALQILSHRNDCVLCLNLMDEARRKGIEIDTRKLEKLLGIAIIETESSKKKESREKLEEAVLKLLYSKKATKYNKARTFVPELMGSPEDIARRAELIASETVMFDKGKLDSKIDKVLTNPVLGFPIMITMLIGILWLTMKGANYPSEILGSVLFS
;
A
#
# COMPACT_ATOMS: atom_id res chain seq x y z
N THR A 1 0.93 -7.72 5.12
CA THR A 1 0.57 -6.69 4.13
C THR A 1 0.95 -5.29 4.60
N CYS A 2 1.04 -4.30 3.67
CA CYS A 2 1.31 -2.91 4.08
C CYS A 2 0.19 -2.35 4.97
N LEU A 3 -1.07 -2.78 4.75
CA LEU A 3 -2.20 -2.37 5.58
C LEU A 3 -2.05 -2.87 7.02
N GLU A 4 -1.74 -4.13 7.23
CA GLU A 4 -1.54 -4.74 8.55
C GLU A 4 -0.51 -3.96 9.39
N ARG A 5 0.68 -3.70 8.81
CA ARG A 5 1.73 -2.94 9.49
C ARG A 5 1.31 -1.52 9.83
N ASN A 6 0.57 -0.85 8.93
CA ASN A 6 0.09 0.50 9.16
C ASN A 6 -1.08 0.55 10.16
N LEU A 7 -1.89 -0.52 10.23
CA LEU A 7 -2.93 -0.65 11.25
C LEU A 7 -2.38 -0.74 12.67
N ILE A 8 -1.19 -1.31 12.87
CA ILE A 8 -0.53 -1.31 14.18
C ILE A 8 -0.37 0.12 14.69
N LEU A 9 0.18 1.00 13.85
CA LEU A 9 0.34 2.41 14.21
C LEU A 9 -1.02 3.11 14.41
N ALA A 10 -1.99 2.84 13.54
CA ALA A 10 -3.33 3.41 13.67
C ALA A 10 -3.99 3.00 14.99
N LEU A 11 -3.91 1.74 15.39
CA LEU A 11 -4.43 1.25 16.66
C LEU A 11 -3.72 1.88 17.86
N GLN A 12 -2.40 2.07 17.77
CA GLN A 12 -1.64 2.79 18.82
C GLN A 12 -2.12 4.23 18.99
N ILE A 13 -2.35 4.95 17.89
CA ILE A 13 -2.90 6.32 17.94
C ILE A 13 -4.31 6.31 18.53
N LEU A 14 -5.16 5.38 18.08
CA LEU A 14 -6.55 5.27 18.54
C LEU A 14 -6.68 4.88 20.00
N SER A 15 -5.64 4.30 20.62
CA SER A 15 -5.63 4.06 22.05
C SER A 15 -5.57 5.34 22.88
N HIS A 16 -4.93 6.34 22.34
CA HIS A 16 -4.74 7.62 23.02
C HIS A 16 -5.73 8.68 22.57
N ARG A 17 -6.21 8.62 21.33
CA ARG A 17 -7.09 9.62 20.73
C ARG A 17 -8.21 8.99 19.92
N ASN A 18 -9.38 9.64 19.98
CA ASN A 18 -10.61 9.19 19.30
C ASN A 18 -11.02 10.13 18.18
N ASP A 19 -10.46 11.32 18.15
CA ASP A 19 -10.73 12.39 17.23
C ASP A 19 -9.79 12.27 15.99
N CYS A 20 -9.88 11.15 15.31
CA CYS A 20 -9.02 10.81 14.18
C CYS A 20 -9.85 10.51 12.93
N VAL A 21 -9.26 10.78 11.77
CA VAL A 21 -9.71 10.31 10.45
C VAL A 21 -8.61 9.43 9.88
N LEU A 22 -8.94 8.24 9.42
CA LEU A 22 -7.99 7.35 8.75
C LEU A 22 -8.06 7.57 7.25
N CYS A 23 -6.91 7.88 6.64
CA CYS A 23 -6.78 8.03 5.21
C CYS A 23 -6.14 6.76 4.61
N LEU A 24 -6.89 6.03 3.77
CA LEU A 24 -6.38 4.93 2.97
C LEU A 24 -5.85 5.51 1.65
N ASN A 25 -4.54 5.65 1.59
CA ASN A 25 -3.88 6.24 0.43
C ASN A 25 -3.51 5.18 -0.62
N LEU A 26 -3.36 5.61 -1.87
CA LEU A 26 -2.98 4.75 -3.01
C LEU A 26 -4.02 3.65 -3.32
N MET A 27 -5.30 3.95 -3.16
CA MET A 27 -6.36 2.98 -3.45
C MET A 27 -6.44 2.61 -4.93
N ASP A 28 -6.02 3.49 -5.84
CA ASP A 28 -5.84 3.23 -7.27
C ASP A 28 -4.76 2.15 -7.52
N GLU A 29 -3.68 2.18 -6.78
CA GLU A 29 -2.63 1.16 -6.85
C GLU A 29 -3.08 -0.17 -6.24
N ALA A 30 -3.77 -0.13 -5.11
CA ALA A 30 -4.33 -1.31 -4.47
C ALA A 30 -5.27 -2.07 -5.43
N ARG A 31 -6.22 -1.36 -6.05
CA ARG A 31 -7.14 -1.94 -7.04
C ARG A 31 -6.42 -2.50 -8.26
N ARG A 32 -5.38 -1.83 -8.74
CA ARG A 32 -4.55 -2.31 -9.85
C ARG A 32 -3.83 -3.62 -9.51
N LYS A 33 -3.49 -3.82 -8.24
CA LYS A 33 -2.89 -5.06 -7.71
C LYS A 33 -3.94 -6.11 -7.34
N GLY A 34 -5.24 -5.88 -7.62
CA GLY A 34 -6.32 -6.79 -7.26
C GLY A 34 -6.56 -6.87 -5.75
N ILE A 35 -6.23 -5.80 -5.02
CA ILE A 35 -6.49 -5.70 -3.59
C ILE A 35 -7.71 -4.80 -3.39
N GLU A 36 -8.77 -5.37 -2.86
CA GLU A 36 -9.96 -4.64 -2.44
C GLU A 36 -10.00 -4.58 -0.91
N ILE A 37 -10.34 -3.41 -0.38
CA ILE A 37 -10.48 -3.19 1.06
C ILE A 37 -11.94 -2.81 1.34
N ASP A 38 -12.60 -3.58 2.20
CA ASP A 38 -13.92 -3.22 2.71
C ASP A 38 -13.79 -2.07 3.72
N THR A 39 -13.83 -0.85 3.19
CA THR A 39 -13.70 0.38 3.97
C THR A 39 -14.84 0.56 4.96
N ARG A 40 -16.06 0.08 4.62
CA ARG A 40 -17.22 0.17 5.52
C ARG A 40 -17.06 -0.76 6.74
N LYS A 41 -16.54 -1.96 6.50
CA LYS A 41 -16.25 -2.91 7.58
C LYS A 41 -15.12 -2.39 8.45
N LEU A 42 -14.06 -1.86 7.82
CA LEU A 42 -12.93 -1.26 8.52
C LEU A 42 -13.36 -0.06 9.38
N GLU A 43 -14.24 0.81 8.85
CA GLU A 43 -14.83 1.94 9.58
C GLU A 43 -15.61 1.47 10.82
N LYS A 44 -16.40 0.41 10.69
CA LYS A 44 -17.13 -0.18 11.81
C LYS A 44 -16.19 -0.77 12.87
N LEU A 45 -15.15 -1.46 12.45
CA LEU A 45 -14.19 -2.10 13.36
C LEU A 45 -13.34 -1.08 14.13
N LEU A 46 -12.90 -0.01 13.44
CA LEU A 46 -12.08 1.02 14.05
C LEU A 46 -12.90 2.11 14.77
N GLY A 47 -14.18 2.27 14.42
CA GLY A 47 -15.06 3.29 14.99
C GLY A 47 -14.68 4.73 14.63
N ILE A 48 -13.97 4.94 13.54
CA ILE A 48 -13.54 6.25 13.03
C ILE A 48 -13.87 6.39 11.55
N ALA A 49 -13.95 7.63 11.05
CA ALA A 49 -14.16 7.89 9.64
C ALA A 49 -12.96 7.47 8.80
N ILE A 50 -13.23 6.80 7.69
CA ILE A 50 -12.21 6.34 6.75
C ILE A 50 -12.42 7.01 5.40
N ILE A 51 -11.36 7.56 4.85
CA ILE A 51 -11.37 8.24 3.55
C ILE A 51 -10.40 7.55 2.61
N GLU A 52 -10.90 7.14 1.45
CA GLU A 52 -10.07 6.62 0.36
C GLU A 52 -9.49 7.78 -0.45
N THR A 53 -8.18 7.71 -0.71
CA THR A 53 -7.49 8.68 -1.56
C THR A 53 -6.75 7.98 -2.69
N GLU A 54 -6.72 8.64 -3.85
CA GLU A 54 -6.11 8.15 -5.07
C GLU A 54 -5.06 9.15 -5.57
N SER A 55 -3.91 8.66 -6.00
CA SER A 55 -2.83 9.51 -6.53
C SER A 55 -3.25 10.22 -7.83
N SER A 56 -4.10 9.58 -8.63
CA SER A 56 -4.64 10.10 -9.89
C SER A 56 -5.65 11.22 -9.70
N LYS A 57 -6.34 11.27 -8.54
CA LYS A 57 -7.42 12.20 -8.22
C LYS A 57 -7.10 13.10 -7.03
N LYS A 58 -5.94 13.75 -7.06
CA LYS A 58 -5.44 14.55 -5.92
C LYS A 58 -6.41 15.60 -5.41
N LYS A 59 -7.09 16.34 -6.31
CA LYS A 59 -8.03 17.40 -5.92
C LYS A 59 -9.24 16.84 -5.22
N GLU A 60 -9.90 15.84 -5.80
CA GLU A 60 -11.08 15.19 -5.22
C GLU A 60 -10.75 14.50 -3.89
N SER A 61 -9.61 13.82 -3.80
CA SER A 61 -9.13 13.18 -2.58
C SER A 61 -8.90 14.19 -1.46
N ARG A 62 -8.36 15.35 -1.77
CA ARG A 62 -8.15 16.45 -0.83
C ARG A 62 -9.48 17.02 -0.33
N GLU A 63 -10.42 17.30 -1.23
CA GLU A 63 -11.73 17.83 -0.87
C GLU A 63 -12.49 16.87 0.07
N LYS A 64 -12.47 15.56 -0.21
CA LYS A 64 -13.06 14.54 0.68
C LYS A 64 -12.41 14.51 2.07
N LEU A 65 -11.09 14.62 2.12
CA LEU A 65 -10.37 14.63 3.38
C LEU A 65 -10.68 15.90 4.19
N GLU A 66 -10.68 17.07 3.56
CA GLU A 66 -11.04 18.35 4.19
C GLU A 66 -12.47 18.30 4.75
N GLU A 67 -13.43 17.78 3.97
CA GLU A 67 -14.82 17.63 4.41
C GLU A 67 -14.94 16.70 5.63
N ALA A 68 -14.22 15.58 5.64
CA ALA A 68 -14.25 14.64 6.76
C ALA A 68 -13.65 15.24 8.03
N VAL A 69 -12.55 15.97 7.91
CA VAL A 69 -11.93 16.69 9.04
C VAL A 69 -12.84 17.77 9.56
N LEU A 70 -13.48 18.56 8.67
CA LEU A 70 -14.45 19.58 9.08
C LEU A 70 -15.64 18.94 9.79
N LYS A 71 -16.20 17.87 9.27
CA LYS A 71 -17.28 17.11 9.93
C LYS A 71 -16.87 16.64 11.32
N LEU A 72 -15.64 16.17 11.49
CA LEU A 72 -15.13 15.76 12.79
C LEU A 72 -15.05 16.95 13.77
N LEU A 73 -14.54 18.09 13.32
CA LEU A 73 -14.38 19.30 14.12
C LEU A 73 -15.73 19.94 14.53
N TYR A 74 -16.68 19.99 13.58
CA TYR A 74 -17.99 20.62 13.83
C TYR A 74 -19.04 19.66 14.38
N SER A 75 -18.79 18.35 14.33
CA SER A 75 -19.69 17.36 14.89
C SER A 75 -19.59 17.37 16.41
N LYS A 76 -20.54 18.02 17.08
CA LYS A 76 -20.82 17.81 18.51
C LYS A 76 -21.17 16.34 18.85
N LYS A 77 -21.23 15.46 17.83
CA LYS A 77 -21.53 14.02 17.90
C LYS A 77 -20.29 13.14 17.78
N ALA A 78 -19.11 13.61 18.13
CA ALA A 78 -17.97 12.74 18.40
C ALA A 78 -18.35 11.57 19.36
N THR A 79 -19.40 11.76 20.14
CA THR A 79 -20.02 10.76 21.02
C THR A 79 -20.64 9.57 20.27
N LYS A 80 -21.05 9.71 18.99
CA LYS A 80 -21.68 8.59 18.25
C LYS A 80 -20.66 7.58 17.74
N TYR A 81 -19.51 8.08 17.29
CA TYR A 81 -18.38 7.19 16.92
C TYR A 81 -17.72 6.55 18.14
N ASN A 82 -17.72 7.26 19.28
CA ASN A 82 -17.21 6.71 20.54
C ASN A 82 -18.06 5.54 21.09
N LYS A 83 -19.36 5.44 20.74
CA LYS A 83 -20.22 4.32 21.18
C LYS A 83 -20.05 3.04 20.35
N ALA A 84 -19.55 3.13 19.13
CA ALA A 84 -19.24 1.97 18.30
C ALA A 84 -17.90 1.29 18.66
N ARG A 85 -17.20 1.82 19.66
CA ARG A 85 -15.96 1.29 20.21
C ARG A 85 -16.14 0.02 21.04
N THR A 86 -16.73 -0.99 20.46
CA THR A 86 -16.77 -2.31 21.12
C THR A 86 -15.42 -3.03 21.06
N PHE A 87 -14.42 -2.47 20.38
CA PHE A 87 -13.22 -3.24 20.05
C PHE A 87 -11.87 -2.68 20.55
N VAL A 88 -11.77 -1.45 21.05
CA VAL A 88 -10.45 -0.81 21.25
C VAL A 88 -9.95 -0.62 22.69
N PRO A 89 -10.76 -0.36 23.73
CA PRO A 89 -10.20 0.21 24.95
C PRO A 89 -9.55 -0.74 25.96
N GLU A 90 -9.98 -1.97 26.09
CA GLU A 90 -9.60 -2.77 27.28
C GLU A 90 -8.44 -3.76 27.11
N LEU A 91 -7.88 -3.88 25.91
CA LEU A 91 -6.88 -4.90 25.61
C LEU A 91 -5.52 -4.37 25.11
N MET A 92 -5.19 -3.14 25.41
CA MET A 92 -3.87 -2.59 25.08
C MET A 92 -2.84 -2.89 26.15
N GLY A 93 -2.60 -4.17 26.39
CA GLY A 93 -1.60 -4.60 27.35
C GLY A 93 -0.19 -4.70 26.78
N SER A 94 -0.04 -5.20 25.58
CA SER A 94 1.28 -5.44 24.97
C SER A 94 1.34 -5.06 23.48
N PRO A 95 2.52 -4.73 22.95
CA PRO A 95 2.71 -4.52 21.52
C PRO A 95 2.27 -5.72 20.65
N GLU A 96 2.36 -6.92 21.20
CA GLU A 96 1.97 -8.17 20.55
C GLU A 96 0.44 -8.26 20.37
N ASP A 97 -0.34 -7.80 21.36
CA ASP A 97 -1.80 -7.77 21.27
C ASP A 97 -2.27 -6.80 20.18
N ILE A 98 -1.58 -5.67 20.03
CA ILE A 98 -1.87 -4.68 18.97
C ILE A 98 -1.57 -5.28 17.60
N ALA A 99 -0.43 -5.96 17.46
CA ALA A 99 -0.04 -6.59 16.21
C ALA A 99 -1.04 -7.69 15.80
N ARG A 100 -1.42 -8.54 16.75
CA ARG A 100 -2.42 -9.60 16.54
C ARG A 100 -3.78 -9.04 16.11
N ARG A 101 -4.19 -7.90 16.68
CA ARG A 101 -5.44 -7.23 16.29
C ARG A 101 -5.36 -6.60 14.92
N ALA A 102 -4.23 -5.97 14.59
CA ALA A 102 -4.01 -5.42 13.27
C ALA A 102 -4.10 -6.51 12.19
N GLU A 103 -3.54 -7.70 12.47
CA GLU A 103 -3.62 -8.86 11.60
C GLU A 103 -5.07 -9.34 11.42
N LEU A 104 -5.82 -9.48 12.51
CA LEU A 104 -7.24 -9.86 12.46
C LEU A 104 -8.07 -8.86 11.64
N ILE A 105 -7.94 -7.57 11.92
CA ILE A 105 -8.66 -6.53 11.19
C ILE A 105 -8.28 -6.56 9.70
N ALA A 106 -6.99 -6.67 9.38
CA ALA A 106 -6.52 -6.76 8.01
C ALA A 106 -7.08 -7.99 7.29
N SER A 107 -7.07 -9.16 7.93
CA SER A 107 -7.59 -10.41 7.35
C SER A 107 -9.10 -10.36 7.10
N GLU A 108 -9.84 -9.62 7.92
CA GLU A 108 -11.29 -9.47 7.77
C GLU A 108 -11.71 -8.40 6.76
N THR A 109 -10.86 -7.43 6.47
CA THR A 109 -11.20 -6.26 5.65
C THR A 109 -10.54 -6.27 4.29
N VAL A 110 -9.46 -7.02 4.11
CA VAL A 110 -8.75 -7.13 2.83
C VAL A 110 -9.29 -8.32 2.05
N MET A 111 -9.89 -8.05 0.90
CA MET A 111 -10.26 -9.05 -0.08
C MET A 111 -9.17 -9.11 -1.14
N PHE A 112 -8.56 -10.27 -1.30
CA PHE A 112 -7.63 -10.52 -2.40
C PHE A 112 -8.41 -11.10 -3.57
N ASP A 113 -8.67 -10.30 -4.58
CA ASP A 113 -8.91 -10.85 -5.89
C ASP A 113 -7.53 -11.21 -6.48
N LYS A 114 -7.30 -12.50 -6.69
CA LYS A 114 -6.08 -13.01 -7.31
C LYS A 114 -6.04 -12.53 -8.76
N GLY A 115 -5.67 -11.29 -8.97
CA GLY A 115 -5.32 -10.72 -10.26
C GLY A 115 -4.27 -11.63 -10.91
N LYS A 116 -4.68 -12.36 -11.91
CA LYS A 116 -4.01 -13.55 -12.45
C LYS A 116 -2.69 -13.28 -13.19
N LEU A 117 -2.28 -12.04 -13.40
CA LEU A 117 -1.10 -11.76 -14.25
C LEU A 117 0.18 -11.47 -13.46
N ASP A 118 0.15 -10.62 -12.46
CA ASP A 118 1.37 -10.24 -11.72
C ASP A 118 1.95 -11.41 -10.91
N SER A 119 1.06 -12.25 -10.38
CA SER A 119 1.44 -13.43 -9.60
C SER A 119 2.18 -14.50 -10.40
N LYS A 120 2.03 -14.57 -11.74
CA LYS A 120 2.74 -15.57 -12.55
C LYS A 120 4.16 -15.15 -12.86
N ILE A 121 4.35 -13.88 -13.21
CA ILE A 121 5.67 -13.33 -13.49
C ILE A 121 6.50 -13.32 -12.19
N ASP A 122 5.90 -12.88 -11.10
CA ASP A 122 6.54 -12.84 -9.79
C ASP A 122 6.92 -14.25 -9.30
N LYS A 123 6.05 -15.24 -9.47
CA LYS A 123 6.35 -16.64 -9.14
C LYS A 123 7.48 -17.24 -9.99
N VAL A 124 7.60 -16.82 -11.25
CA VAL A 124 8.68 -17.30 -12.12
C VAL A 124 10.00 -16.63 -11.76
N LEU A 125 9.99 -15.31 -11.50
CA LEU A 125 11.20 -14.57 -11.11
C LEU A 125 11.68 -14.92 -9.68
N THR A 126 10.75 -15.18 -8.78
CA THR A 126 11.07 -15.47 -7.35
C THR A 126 11.34 -16.96 -7.11
N ASN A 127 11.12 -17.83 -8.11
CA ASN A 127 11.43 -19.23 -7.99
C ASN A 127 12.96 -19.42 -7.97
N PRO A 128 13.55 -19.99 -6.90
CA PRO A 128 15.01 -20.15 -6.78
C PRO A 128 15.62 -20.99 -7.90
N VAL A 129 14.86 -21.91 -8.51
CA VAL A 129 15.33 -22.76 -9.61
C VAL A 129 15.31 -22.03 -10.94
N LEU A 130 14.31 -21.16 -11.21
CA LEU A 130 14.17 -20.44 -12.47
C LEU A 130 14.76 -19.02 -12.40
N GLY A 131 14.74 -18.39 -11.25
CA GLY A 131 15.25 -17.03 -11.07
C GLY A 131 16.77 -16.96 -11.27
N PHE A 132 17.51 -17.96 -10.84
CA PHE A 132 18.97 -17.99 -10.98
C PHE A 132 19.44 -18.04 -12.46
N PRO A 133 18.93 -18.93 -13.33
CA PRO A 133 19.28 -18.89 -14.75
C PRO A 133 18.80 -17.64 -15.48
N ILE A 134 17.64 -17.08 -15.11
CA ILE A 134 17.14 -15.83 -15.68
C ILE A 134 18.08 -14.67 -15.31
N MET A 135 18.52 -14.60 -14.07
CA MET A 135 19.47 -13.57 -13.60
C MET A 135 20.81 -13.67 -14.35
N ILE A 136 21.35 -14.90 -14.53
CA ILE A 136 22.59 -15.11 -15.28
C ILE A 136 22.43 -14.71 -16.74
N THR A 137 21.33 -15.09 -17.37
CA THR A 137 21.06 -14.74 -18.79
C THR A 137 20.96 -13.23 -18.95
N MET A 138 20.30 -12.54 -18.01
CA MET A 138 20.18 -11.10 -18.01
C MET A 138 21.55 -10.41 -17.81
N LEU A 139 22.37 -10.96 -16.90
CA LEU A 139 23.74 -10.47 -16.68
C LEU A 139 24.61 -10.61 -17.93
N ILE A 140 24.59 -11.78 -18.57
CA ILE A 140 25.32 -12.03 -19.82
C ILE A 140 24.82 -11.07 -20.92
N GLY A 141 23.50 -10.85 -21.03
CA GLY A 141 22.92 -9.93 -21.99
C GLY A 141 23.40 -8.50 -21.79
N ILE A 142 23.44 -8.02 -20.55
CA ILE A 142 23.93 -6.69 -20.19
C ILE A 142 25.43 -6.57 -20.51
N LEU A 143 26.24 -7.56 -20.14
CA LEU A 143 27.67 -7.56 -20.45
C LEU A 143 27.93 -7.57 -21.97
N TRP A 144 27.17 -8.40 -22.69
CA TRP A 144 27.28 -8.43 -24.17
C TRP A 144 26.88 -7.08 -24.80
N LEU A 145 25.79 -6.48 -24.34
CA LEU A 145 25.33 -5.18 -24.81
C LEU A 145 26.35 -4.08 -24.47
N THR A 146 26.97 -4.13 -23.30
CA THR A 146 28.00 -3.17 -22.88
C THR A 146 29.26 -3.29 -23.75
N MET A 147 29.71 -4.54 -24.02
CA MET A 147 30.88 -4.76 -24.85
C MET A 147 30.63 -4.36 -26.32
N LYS A 148 29.48 -4.68 -26.89
CA LYS A 148 29.11 -4.32 -28.26
C LYS A 148 28.71 -2.85 -28.37
N GLY A 149 27.92 -2.34 -27.42
CA GLY A 149 27.42 -0.97 -27.42
C GLY A 149 28.51 0.09 -27.20
N ALA A 150 29.58 -0.22 -26.49
CA ALA A 150 30.72 0.69 -26.33
C ALA A 150 31.51 0.91 -27.62
N ASN A 151 31.50 -0.05 -28.56
CA ASN A 151 32.21 0.07 -29.81
C ASN A 151 31.47 0.91 -30.86
N TYR A 152 30.14 0.93 -30.85
CA TYR A 152 29.35 1.70 -31.82
C TYR A 152 29.59 3.23 -31.79
N PRO A 153 29.64 3.91 -30.63
CA PRO A 153 29.92 5.35 -30.58
C PRO A 153 31.35 5.67 -31.09
N SER A 154 32.33 4.80 -30.83
CA SER A 154 33.72 5.01 -31.26
C SER A 154 33.88 4.88 -32.75
N GLU A 155 33.19 3.95 -33.41
CA GLU A 155 33.21 3.80 -34.87
C GLU A 155 32.50 4.97 -35.57
N ILE A 156 31.37 5.47 -35.01
CA ILE A 156 30.66 6.63 -35.56
C ILE A 156 31.50 7.89 -35.40
N LEU A 157 32.12 8.09 -34.22
CA LEU A 157 33.01 9.23 -34.03
C LEU A 157 34.24 9.18 -34.94
N GLY A 158 34.82 8.00 -35.11
CA GLY A 158 35.94 7.79 -36.00
C GLY A 158 35.59 8.12 -37.45
N SER A 159 34.44 7.68 -37.94
CA SER A 159 33.98 7.95 -39.30
C SER A 159 33.63 9.42 -39.57
N VAL A 160 33.18 10.14 -38.56
CA VAL A 160 32.82 11.57 -38.67
C VAL A 160 34.03 12.49 -38.52
N LEU A 161 35.02 12.11 -37.72
CA LEU A 161 36.20 12.94 -37.44
C LEU A 161 37.33 12.73 -38.43
N PHE A 162 37.39 11.60 -39.13
CA PHE A 162 38.47 11.24 -40.05
C PHE A 162 38.00 11.02 -41.52
N SER A 163 36.83 11.51 -41.87
CA SER A 163 36.32 11.61 -43.26
C SER A 163 36.49 13.07 -43.84
#